data_60ac3806a3713ccac448f6593b65042a
#
_entry.id   60ac3806a3713ccac448f6593b65042a
#
_cell.length_a   1.000
_cell.length_b   1.000
_cell.length_c   1.000
_cell.angle_alpha   90.00
_cell.angle_beta   90.00
_cell.angle_gamma   90.00
#
_symmetry.space_group_name_H-M   'P 1'
#
loop_
_entity.id
_entity.type
_entity.pdbx_description
1 polymer ?
#
loop_
_entity_poly.entity_id
_entity_poly.type
_entity_poly.pdbx_seq_one_letter_code
_entity_poly.pdbx_strand_id
1 'polypeptide(L)'
;TDKSGSVCDEYAKKDNRRGSVQVLWYELEETAKDDKQRTSSIKEFQKINTGIIKLTTAELIKGLFLQEKNYSGTDRIIRQSELALEWEFIENTIHNDNFWYFLQKKGVDMPNRIDLLFILLYKISKLSTVEESSLDSELKEIDSELSITNQDSVFRFFNNKFEGKSGLELGKAVADEWQKVMELFRMLDDWFNTPYLYNTIGLLSQCGEDLTHIILHFMGMDENSRREDFIEYLKGRVRLHLKSVKVNHEEARIESTYKERFTIYKLLLTLNIHLLNEQNKKFESESEIYKFPFDVLNSQNWDIEHIDSFQTNSLTKEQDQIDWINVALDDLHDLPDEKRKEICQLRDRNAKDDYTNAIKIIKEFAGEVDNDEDIKNSVGNLTLLDSQTNRKYGNSLFCTKRRIIIERMKTGVFIPTGTQYVFYKLFDTYGTNRSQW
;
A
#
# COMPACT_ATOMS: atom_id res chain seq x y z
N THR A 1 -29.22 -3.62 49.25
CA THR A 1 -29.69 -4.94 48.79
C THR A 1 -29.69 -4.91 47.28
N ASP A 2 -28.65 -5.50 46.79
CA ASP A 2 -28.22 -5.57 45.41
C ASP A 2 -29.25 -6.35 44.57
N LYS A 3 -30.13 -5.69 43.84
CA LYS A 3 -31.09 -6.31 42.91
C LYS A 3 -30.59 -6.35 41.47
N SER A 4 -29.40 -5.78 41.17
CA SER A 4 -28.87 -5.69 39.81
C SER A 4 -28.21 -7.00 39.30
N GLY A 5 -27.72 -7.84 40.21
CA GLY A 5 -27.07 -9.11 39.86
C GLY A 5 -27.97 -10.22 39.33
N SER A 6 -29.27 -10.19 39.68
CA SER A 6 -30.13 -11.33 39.40
C SER A 6 -30.72 -11.41 37.98
N VAL A 7 -30.88 -10.28 37.31
CA VAL A 7 -31.47 -10.21 35.96
C VAL A 7 -30.46 -10.60 34.87
N CYS A 8 -29.22 -10.11 35.03
CA CYS A 8 -28.16 -10.46 34.08
C CYS A 8 -27.76 -11.95 34.15
N ASP A 9 -27.72 -12.53 35.34
CA ASP A 9 -27.39 -13.94 35.54
C ASP A 9 -28.46 -14.90 35.00
N GLU A 10 -29.74 -14.47 34.99
CA GLU A 10 -30.84 -15.29 34.47
C GLU A 10 -30.86 -15.31 32.93
N TYR A 11 -30.47 -14.22 32.25
CA TYR A 11 -30.31 -14.17 30.81
C TYR A 11 -29.07 -14.91 30.34
N ALA A 12 -27.94 -14.82 31.05
CA ALA A 12 -26.71 -15.53 30.72
C ALA A 12 -26.83 -17.06 30.80
N LYS A 13 -27.72 -17.58 31.64
CA LYS A 13 -27.97 -19.03 31.80
C LYS A 13 -28.89 -19.64 30.74
N LYS A 14 -29.68 -18.82 30.01
CA LYS A 14 -30.64 -19.28 29.02
C LYS A 14 -30.13 -19.36 27.59
N ASP A 15 -29.03 -18.73 27.29
CA ASP A 15 -28.55 -18.65 25.91
C ASP A 15 -27.08 -19.11 25.79
N ASN A 16 -26.91 -20.33 25.28
CA ASN A 16 -25.61 -20.96 25.01
C ASN A 16 -24.89 -20.32 23.82
N ARG A 17 -25.21 -19.05 23.44
CA ARG A 17 -24.59 -18.33 22.34
C ARG A 17 -23.32 -17.65 22.83
N ARG A 18 -22.20 -18.05 22.25
CA ARG A 18 -20.94 -17.32 22.36
C ARG A 18 -21.12 -15.93 21.74
N GLY A 19 -21.12 -14.89 22.57
CA GLY A 19 -21.17 -13.49 22.12
C GLY A 19 -22.39 -12.70 22.60
N SER A 20 -22.79 -12.84 23.88
CA SER A 20 -23.76 -11.92 24.46
C SER A 20 -23.17 -10.53 24.66
N VAL A 21 -23.84 -9.50 24.14
CA VAL A 21 -23.53 -8.11 24.47
C VAL A 21 -23.94 -7.88 25.92
N GLN A 22 -22.98 -7.50 26.74
CA GLN A 22 -23.23 -7.10 28.13
C GLN A 22 -23.26 -5.59 28.24
N VAL A 23 -24.27 -5.04 28.87
CA VAL A 23 -24.40 -3.62 29.18
C VAL A 23 -24.10 -3.40 30.65
N LEU A 24 -23.11 -2.58 30.95
CA LEU A 24 -22.83 -2.14 32.30
C LEU A 24 -23.74 -0.93 32.59
N TRP A 25 -24.72 -1.10 33.47
CA TRP A 25 -25.55 -0.01 33.97
C TRP A 25 -25.00 0.49 35.28
N TYR A 26 -24.63 1.77 35.35
CA TYR A 26 -24.18 2.44 36.56
C TYR A 26 -25.07 3.63 36.86
N GLU A 27 -25.81 3.58 37.95
CA GLU A 27 -26.71 4.63 38.40
C GLU A 27 -26.04 5.46 39.50
N LEU A 28 -25.87 6.73 39.22
CA LEU A 28 -25.40 7.70 40.23
C LEU A 28 -26.59 8.16 41.07
N GLU A 29 -26.56 7.92 42.36
CA GLU A 29 -27.59 8.45 43.27
C GLU A 29 -27.55 9.99 43.25
N GLU A 30 -28.57 10.61 42.71
CA GLU A 30 -28.79 12.07 42.76
C GLU A 30 -29.22 12.51 44.13
N THR A 31 -28.35 12.47 45.12
CA THR A 31 -28.66 12.89 46.48
C THR A 31 -28.03 14.21 46.84
N ALA A 32 -28.05 15.24 45.97
CA ALA A 32 -27.59 16.53 46.46
C ALA A 32 -27.97 17.77 45.66
N LYS A 33 -28.40 18.70 46.46
CA LYS A 33 -28.72 20.09 46.12
C LYS A 33 -27.50 21.04 46.12
N ASP A 34 -26.27 20.54 46.08
CA ASP A 34 -25.07 21.37 46.27
C ASP A 34 -24.05 21.24 45.12
N ASP A 35 -23.47 22.35 44.64
CA ASP A 35 -22.51 22.45 43.55
C ASP A 35 -21.22 21.59 43.72
N LYS A 36 -20.84 21.29 44.96
CA LYS A 36 -19.72 20.42 45.27
C LYS A 36 -19.94 18.94 44.90
N GLN A 37 -21.19 18.50 44.84
CA GLN A 37 -21.53 17.13 44.47
C GLN A 37 -21.72 16.95 42.96
N ARG A 38 -22.08 18.00 42.21
CA ARG A 38 -21.98 18.00 40.74
C ARG A 38 -20.54 17.74 40.27
N THR A 39 -19.56 18.34 40.95
CA THR A 39 -18.13 18.11 40.69
C THR A 39 -17.72 16.67 41.01
N SER A 40 -18.39 16.00 41.96
CA SER A 40 -18.16 14.59 42.28
C SER A 40 -18.70 13.64 41.22
N SER A 41 -19.89 13.87 40.69
CA SER A 41 -20.49 13.07 39.63
C SER A 41 -19.70 13.15 38.31
N ILE A 42 -19.18 14.34 37.99
CA ILE A 42 -18.28 14.54 36.84
C ILE A 42 -16.96 13.79 37.04
N LYS A 43 -16.38 13.83 38.26
CA LYS A 43 -15.15 13.09 38.57
C LYS A 43 -15.35 11.59 38.56
N GLU A 44 -16.50 11.09 39.01
CA GLU A 44 -16.84 9.66 38.97
C GLU A 44 -17.06 9.20 37.54
N PHE A 45 -17.76 9.99 36.71
CA PHE A 45 -17.89 9.76 35.27
C PHE A 45 -16.52 9.76 34.57
N GLN A 46 -15.64 10.69 34.92
CA GLN A 46 -14.27 10.73 34.41
C GLN A 46 -13.45 9.49 34.82
N LYS A 47 -13.62 8.98 36.04
CA LYS A 47 -12.94 7.75 36.52
C LYS A 47 -13.42 6.51 35.77
N ILE A 48 -14.73 6.40 35.55
CA ILE A 48 -15.32 5.29 34.79
C ILE A 48 -14.82 5.33 33.35
N ASN A 49 -14.64 6.54 32.80
CA ASN A 49 -14.16 6.77 31.42
C ASN A 49 -12.64 6.72 31.27
N THR A 50 -11.85 6.66 32.36
CA THR A 50 -10.37 6.57 32.26
C THR A 50 -9.85 5.27 31.62
N GLY A 51 -10.72 4.30 31.34
CA GLY A 51 -10.40 3.08 30.60
C GLY A 51 -11.03 3.02 29.20
N ILE A 52 -11.72 4.08 28.76
CA ILE A 52 -12.40 4.10 27.47
C ILE A 52 -11.43 4.46 26.37
N ILE A 53 -11.50 3.75 25.27
CA ILE A 53 -10.82 4.09 24.00
C ILE A 53 -11.23 5.53 23.66
N LYS A 54 -10.24 6.42 23.55
CA LYS A 54 -10.50 7.80 23.15
C LYS A 54 -11.14 7.82 21.76
N LEU A 55 -12.14 8.68 21.60
CA LEU A 55 -12.73 8.90 20.27
C LEU A 55 -11.64 9.36 19.28
N THR A 56 -11.69 8.80 18.10
CA THR A 56 -10.82 9.23 16.99
C THR A 56 -11.21 10.62 16.51
N THR A 57 -10.32 11.29 15.79
CA THR A 57 -10.60 12.60 15.20
C THR A 57 -11.82 12.55 14.29
N ALA A 58 -11.96 11.50 13.48
CA ALA A 58 -13.14 11.28 12.63
C ALA A 58 -14.44 11.18 13.45
N GLU A 59 -14.43 10.45 14.56
CA GLU A 59 -15.64 10.30 15.40
C GLU A 59 -16.03 11.62 16.04
N LEU A 60 -15.05 12.43 16.48
CA LEU A 60 -15.31 13.78 17.00
C LEU A 60 -15.87 14.70 15.89
N ILE A 61 -15.31 14.65 14.70
CA ILE A 61 -15.77 15.44 13.56
C ILE A 61 -17.17 14.97 13.12
N LYS A 62 -17.42 13.64 13.07
CA LYS A 62 -18.76 13.08 12.81
C LYS A 62 -19.78 13.63 13.78
N GLY A 63 -19.46 13.60 15.07
CA GLY A 63 -20.30 14.19 16.10
C GLY A 63 -20.53 15.69 15.90
N LEU A 64 -19.51 16.43 15.45
CA LEU A 64 -19.63 17.87 15.18
C LEU A 64 -20.56 18.17 14.00
N PHE A 65 -20.46 17.40 12.90
CA PHE A 65 -21.30 17.56 11.70
C PHE A 65 -22.76 17.13 11.95
N LEU A 66 -22.99 16.05 12.71
CA LEU A 66 -24.32 15.47 12.92
C LEU A 66 -25.10 16.06 14.09
N GLN A 67 -24.63 17.13 14.75
CA GLN A 67 -25.38 17.78 15.84
C GLN A 67 -26.74 18.26 15.36
N GLU A 68 -27.80 18.00 16.12
CA GLU A 68 -29.17 18.40 15.80
C GLU A 68 -29.30 19.91 15.57
N LYS A 69 -28.55 20.73 16.32
CA LYS A 69 -28.55 22.19 16.18
C LYS A 69 -28.05 22.70 14.81
N ASN A 70 -27.37 21.88 14.04
CA ASN A 70 -26.85 22.21 12.71
C ASN A 70 -27.96 22.21 11.67
N TYR A 71 -29.09 21.60 11.97
CA TYR A 71 -30.17 21.39 11.05
C TYR A 71 -31.43 22.14 11.51
N SER A 72 -31.99 22.98 10.64
CA SER A 72 -33.20 23.77 10.90
C SER A 72 -34.21 23.59 9.80
N GLY A 73 -35.48 23.77 10.11
CA GLY A 73 -36.58 23.64 9.15
C GLY A 73 -37.27 22.28 9.17
N THR A 74 -38.22 22.09 8.25
CA THR A 74 -39.05 20.87 8.15
C THR A 74 -38.27 19.66 7.69
N ASP A 75 -37.19 19.85 6.95
CA ASP A 75 -36.34 18.81 6.31
C ASP A 75 -35.07 18.47 7.15
N ARG A 76 -34.99 18.95 8.38
CA ARG A 76 -33.81 18.78 9.25
C ARG A 76 -33.38 17.31 9.37
N ILE A 77 -34.35 16.41 9.60
CA ILE A 77 -34.10 14.99 9.78
C ILE A 77 -33.59 14.37 8.49
N ILE A 78 -34.15 14.78 7.34
CA ILE A 78 -33.74 14.27 6.02
C ILE A 78 -32.29 14.67 5.76
N ARG A 79 -31.94 15.97 5.89
CA ARG A 79 -30.56 16.45 5.65
C ARG A 79 -29.53 15.81 6.58
N GLN A 80 -29.87 15.62 7.87
CA GLN A 80 -29.01 14.94 8.81
C GLN A 80 -28.80 13.48 8.40
N SER A 81 -29.87 12.80 7.95
CA SER A 81 -29.80 11.42 7.48
C SER A 81 -29.02 11.28 6.17
N GLU A 82 -29.18 12.21 5.24
CA GLU A 82 -28.41 12.27 3.99
C GLU A 82 -26.91 12.37 4.28
N LEU A 83 -26.49 13.31 5.14
CA LEU A 83 -25.09 13.43 5.52
C LEU A 83 -24.57 12.16 6.21
N ALA A 84 -25.37 11.52 7.07
CA ALA A 84 -24.98 10.28 7.73
C ALA A 84 -24.79 9.12 6.73
N LEU A 85 -25.63 9.02 5.72
CA LEU A 85 -25.51 8.01 4.64
C LEU A 85 -24.30 8.29 3.74
N GLU A 86 -24.07 9.55 3.37
CA GLU A 86 -22.88 9.94 2.60
C GLU A 86 -21.60 9.65 3.38
N TRP A 87 -21.59 9.92 4.69
CA TRP A 87 -20.47 9.55 5.58
C TRP A 87 -20.20 8.06 5.55
N GLU A 88 -21.23 7.24 5.75
CA GLU A 88 -21.11 5.78 5.73
C GLU A 88 -20.59 5.26 4.39
N PHE A 89 -21.06 5.84 3.29
CA PHE A 89 -20.59 5.50 1.95
C PHE A 89 -19.09 5.79 1.78
N ILE A 90 -18.62 6.98 2.19
CA ILE A 90 -17.21 7.38 2.17
C ILE A 90 -16.39 6.42 3.03
N GLU A 91 -16.81 6.19 4.27
CA GLU A 91 -16.11 5.36 5.24
C GLU A 91 -15.93 3.94 4.71
N ASN A 92 -16.99 3.34 4.16
CA ASN A 92 -16.95 2.02 3.55
C ASN A 92 -16.03 1.95 2.32
N THR A 93 -16.03 2.99 1.48
CA THR A 93 -15.18 3.06 0.29
C THR A 93 -13.69 3.14 0.67
N ILE A 94 -13.34 4.01 1.60
CA ILE A 94 -11.94 4.17 2.06
C ILE A 94 -11.48 2.96 2.87
N HIS A 95 -12.41 2.22 3.48
CA HIS A 95 -12.09 0.99 4.20
C HIS A 95 -11.68 -0.16 3.28
N ASN A 96 -12.00 -0.08 1.99
CA ASN A 96 -11.53 -1.02 1.00
C ASN A 96 -10.00 -0.91 0.82
N ASP A 97 -9.29 -2.02 0.96
CA ASP A 97 -7.83 -2.05 0.89
C ASP A 97 -7.30 -1.59 -0.47
N ASN A 98 -7.98 -1.87 -1.57
CA ASN A 98 -7.60 -1.38 -2.90
C ASN A 98 -7.64 0.15 -2.97
N PHE A 99 -8.67 0.77 -2.38
CA PHE A 99 -8.79 2.22 -2.31
C PHE A 99 -7.77 2.81 -1.33
N TRP A 100 -7.57 2.18 -0.19
CA TRP A 100 -6.63 2.65 0.83
C TRP A 100 -5.19 2.66 0.34
N TYR A 101 -4.71 1.51 -0.18
CA TYR A 101 -3.32 1.38 -0.61
C TYR A 101 -3.00 2.06 -1.95
N PHE A 102 -3.98 2.51 -2.68
CA PHE A 102 -3.80 3.49 -3.74
C PHE A 102 -3.38 4.86 -3.19
N LEU A 103 -3.90 5.27 -2.04
CA LEU A 103 -3.62 6.57 -1.41
C LEU A 103 -2.47 6.52 -0.42
N GLN A 104 -2.24 5.38 0.23
CA GLN A 104 -1.32 5.24 1.35
C GLN A 104 -0.40 4.02 1.19
N LYS A 105 0.84 4.16 1.67
CA LYS A 105 1.77 3.04 1.76
C LYS A 105 1.60 2.25 3.05
N LYS A 106 2.16 1.04 3.11
CA LYS A 106 2.25 0.23 4.32
C LYS A 106 2.92 0.99 5.47
N GLY A 107 2.39 0.83 6.66
CA GLY A 107 2.94 1.41 7.89
C GLY A 107 2.35 2.77 8.26
N VAL A 108 1.42 3.31 7.47
CA VAL A 108 0.57 4.41 7.90
C VAL A 108 -0.54 3.83 8.77
N ASP A 109 -0.36 3.92 10.09
CA ASP A 109 -1.37 3.51 11.06
C ASP A 109 -2.34 4.66 11.31
N MET A 110 -3.57 4.50 10.87
CA MET A 110 -4.64 5.47 11.04
C MET A 110 -5.84 4.75 11.65
N PRO A 111 -6.21 5.07 12.90
CA PRO A 111 -7.28 4.37 13.62
C PRO A 111 -8.60 4.35 12.87
N ASN A 112 -8.90 5.44 12.15
CA ASN A 112 -10.02 5.51 11.24
C ASN A 112 -9.54 6.08 9.88
N ARG A 113 -9.69 5.31 8.82
CA ARG A 113 -9.17 5.68 7.47
C ARG A 113 -9.80 6.95 6.90
N ILE A 114 -11.02 7.31 7.30
CA ILE A 114 -11.68 8.56 6.86
C ILE A 114 -10.96 9.81 7.41
N ASP A 115 -10.16 9.69 8.48
CA ASP A 115 -9.33 10.78 9.00
C ASP A 115 -8.42 11.37 7.91
N LEU A 116 -8.03 10.56 6.92
CA LEU A 116 -7.23 11.01 5.78
C LEU A 116 -7.88 12.20 5.05
N LEU A 117 -9.20 12.17 4.81
CA LEU A 117 -9.87 13.26 4.11
C LEU A 117 -9.83 14.57 4.92
N PHE A 118 -10.04 14.47 6.23
CA PHE A 118 -10.02 15.64 7.10
C PHE A 118 -8.61 16.22 7.24
N ILE A 119 -7.60 15.36 7.31
CA ILE A 119 -6.19 15.78 7.31
C ILE A 119 -5.83 16.46 5.99
N LEU A 120 -6.23 15.89 4.85
CA LEU A 120 -5.99 16.50 3.53
C LEU A 120 -6.67 17.86 3.41
N LEU A 121 -7.92 18.00 3.81
CA LEU A 121 -8.61 19.29 3.82
C LEU A 121 -7.94 20.32 4.73
N TYR A 122 -7.48 19.89 5.89
CA TYR A 122 -6.71 20.75 6.79
C TYR A 122 -5.42 21.23 6.12
N LYS A 123 -4.62 20.33 5.55
CA LYS A 123 -3.39 20.64 4.82
C LYS A 123 -3.66 21.59 3.64
N ILE A 124 -4.64 21.25 2.80
CA ILE A 124 -5.04 22.07 1.65
C ILE A 124 -5.42 23.49 2.10
N SER A 125 -6.22 23.62 3.16
CA SER A 125 -6.63 24.93 3.69
C SER A 125 -5.46 25.79 4.18
N LYS A 126 -4.43 25.16 4.72
CA LYS A 126 -3.21 25.84 5.20
C LYS A 126 -2.29 26.24 4.05
N LEU A 127 -2.24 25.44 3.00
CA LEU A 127 -1.25 25.54 1.94
C LEU A 127 -1.76 26.20 0.65
N SER A 128 -3.06 26.44 0.51
CA SER A 128 -3.66 27.02 -0.69
C SER A 128 -3.15 28.41 -1.09
N THR A 129 -2.47 29.12 -0.17
CA THR A 129 -1.88 30.45 -0.41
C THR A 129 -0.37 30.42 -0.37
N VAL A 130 0.26 29.25 -0.19
CA VAL A 130 1.71 29.09 -0.08
C VAL A 130 2.31 28.96 -1.48
N GLU A 131 3.45 29.62 -1.72
CA GLU A 131 4.18 29.48 -2.97
C GLU A 131 4.75 28.07 -3.13
N GLU A 132 4.79 27.55 -4.35
CA GLU A 132 5.27 26.20 -4.66
C GLU A 132 6.69 25.92 -4.12
N SER A 133 7.55 26.94 -4.11
CA SER A 133 8.92 26.87 -3.59
C SER A 133 9.02 26.58 -2.10
N SER A 134 7.99 26.93 -1.32
CA SER A 134 7.95 26.76 0.14
C SER A 134 7.06 25.59 0.57
N LEU A 135 6.37 24.94 -0.35
CA LEU A 135 5.36 23.94 -0.07
C LEU A 135 5.90 22.74 0.73
N ASP A 136 7.09 22.23 0.38
CA ASP A 136 7.73 21.11 1.07
C ASP A 136 8.12 21.43 2.52
N SER A 137 8.52 22.66 2.80
CA SER A 137 8.88 23.08 4.17
C SER A 137 7.64 23.24 5.05
N GLU A 138 6.61 23.89 4.53
CA GLU A 138 5.35 24.08 5.23
C GLU A 138 4.63 22.74 5.51
N LEU A 139 4.64 21.80 4.54
CA LEU A 139 4.11 20.46 4.73
C LEU A 139 4.78 19.73 5.89
N LYS A 140 6.11 19.81 6.00
CA LYS A 140 6.86 19.19 7.10
C LYS A 140 6.50 19.81 8.46
N GLU A 141 6.27 21.12 8.51
CA GLU A 141 5.82 21.79 9.73
C GLU A 141 4.43 21.33 10.14
N ILE A 142 3.49 21.24 9.20
CA ILE A 142 2.14 20.74 9.45
C ILE A 142 2.16 19.27 9.89
N ASP A 143 2.97 18.41 9.26
CA ASP A 143 3.10 17.01 9.66
C ASP A 143 3.69 16.87 11.07
N SER A 144 4.65 17.72 11.42
CA SER A 144 5.19 17.78 12.78
C SER A 144 4.13 18.22 13.79
N GLU A 145 3.35 19.24 13.48
CA GLU A 145 2.22 19.70 14.30
C GLU A 145 1.21 18.57 14.53
N LEU A 146 0.77 17.91 13.46
CA LEU A 146 -0.20 16.81 13.52
C LEU A 146 0.30 15.63 14.35
N SER A 147 1.58 15.33 14.29
CA SER A 147 2.20 14.29 15.10
C SER A 147 2.21 14.63 16.61
N ILE A 148 2.49 15.88 16.96
CA ILE A 148 2.53 16.34 18.36
C ILE A 148 1.11 16.43 18.95
N THR A 149 0.15 16.92 18.18
CA THR A 149 -1.22 17.19 18.64
C THR A 149 -2.15 15.98 18.56
N ASN A 150 -1.69 14.81 18.10
CA ASN A 150 -2.54 13.65 17.79
C ASN A 150 -3.77 14.05 16.94
N GLN A 151 -3.57 14.96 15.99
CA GLN A 151 -4.62 15.47 15.08
C GLN A 151 -5.70 16.36 15.77
N ASP A 152 -5.53 16.76 17.02
CA ASP A 152 -6.45 17.69 17.68
C ASP A 152 -6.61 19.01 16.89
N SER A 153 -5.55 19.43 16.17
CA SER A 153 -5.56 20.60 15.30
C SER A 153 -6.58 20.48 14.18
N VAL A 154 -6.77 19.27 13.63
CA VAL A 154 -7.77 19.00 12.58
C VAL A 154 -9.18 19.17 13.13
N PHE A 155 -9.47 18.59 14.30
CA PHE A 155 -10.77 18.78 14.94
C PHE A 155 -11.05 20.25 15.24
N ARG A 156 -10.10 20.99 15.82
CA ARG A 156 -10.23 22.42 16.11
C ARG A 156 -10.46 23.24 14.86
N PHE A 157 -9.82 22.89 13.76
CA PHE A 157 -10.04 23.56 12.47
C PHE A 157 -11.51 23.50 12.05
N PHE A 158 -12.15 22.33 12.08
CA PHE A 158 -13.56 22.20 11.76
C PHE A 158 -14.46 22.84 12.80
N ASN A 159 -14.17 22.68 14.09
CA ASN A 159 -14.93 23.30 15.16
C ASN A 159 -14.96 24.83 15.04
N ASN A 160 -13.83 25.46 14.73
CA ASN A 160 -13.74 26.91 14.56
C ASN A 160 -14.57 27.44 13.37
N LYS A 161 -14.80 26.59 12.36
CA LYS A 161 -15.69 26.95 11.23
C LYS A 161 -17.16 27.14 11.67
N PHE A 162 -17.54 26.47 12.75
CA PHE A 162 -18.92 26.43 13.26
C PHE A 162 -19.11 27.28 14.53
N GLU A 163 -18.02 27.61 15.21
CA GLU A 163 -18.05 28.39 16.45
C GLU A 163 -18.68 29.76 16.25
N GLY A 164 -19.55 30.14 17.19
CA GLY A 164 -20.26 31.42 17.16
C GLY A 164 -21.43 31.51 16.18
N LYS A 165 -21.65 30.50 15.34
CA LYS A 165 -22.75 30.47 14.38
C LYS A 165 -23.99 29.78 14.95
N SER A 166 -25.17 30.15 14.48
CA SER A 166 -26.44 29.56 14.89
C SER A 166 -27.48 29.56 13.79
N GLY A 167 -28.52 28.74 13.93
CA GLY A 167 -29.64 28.67 13.01
C GLY A 167 -29.22 28.43 11.56
N LEU A 168 -29.74 29.26 10.65
CA LEU A 168 -29.48 29.12 9.21
C LEU A 168 -28.00 29.30 8.82
N GLU A 169 -27.31 30.23 9.50
CA GLU A 169 -25.87 30.45 9.25
C GLU A 169 -25.04 29.24 9.59
N LEU A 170 -25.32 28.60 10.74
CA LEU A 170 -24.67 27.37 11.14
C LEU A 170 -24.94 26.23 10.14
N GLY A 171 -26.22 26.04 9.79
CA GLY A 171 -26.61 25.00 8.80
C GLY A 171 -25.94 25.19 7.47
N LYS A 172 -25.80 26.43 6.98
CA LYS A 172 -25.05 26.73 5.75
C LYS A 172 -23.55 26.41 5.91
N ALA A 173 -22.91 26.84 7.00
CA ALA A 173 -21.51 26.58 7.22
C ALA A 173 -21.20 25.08 7.27
N VAL A 174 -22.05 24.28 7.91
CA VAL A 174 -21.94 22.81 7.94
C VAL A 174 -22.08 22.22 6.54
N ALA A 175 -23.06 22.66 5.76
CA ALA A 175 -23.26 22.18 4.39
C ALA A 175 -22.09 22.55 3.47
N ASP A 176 -21.57 23.80 3.55
CA ASP A 176 -20.44 24.26 2.76
C ASP A 176 -19.16 23.48 3.08
N GLU A 177 -18.87 23.16 4.34
CA GLU A 177 -17.70 22.36 4.72
C GLU A 177 -17.90 20.89 4.34
N TRP A 178 -19.10 20.34 4.47
CA TRP A 178 -19.39 18.97 4.02
C TRP A 178 -19.26 18.82 2.51
N GLN A 179 -19.70 19.83 1.76
CA GLN A 179 -19.51 19.82 0.30
C GLN A 179 -18.03 19.70 -0.08
N LYS A 180 -17.11 20.37 0.62
CA LYS A 180 -15.66 20.24 0.38
C LYS A 180 -15.16 18.82 0.65
N VAL A 181 -15.67 18.15 1.69
CA VAL A 181 -15.35 16.74 1.96
C VAL A 181 -15.79 15.87 0.78
N MET A 182 -17.02 16.08 0.30
CA MET A 182 -17.58 15.33 -0.83
C MET A 182 -16.82 15.60 -2.14
N GLU A 183 -16.43 16.85 -2.40
CA GLU A 183 -15.65 17.23 -3.59
C GLU A 183 -14.27 16.56 -3.58
N LEU A 184 -13.58 16.59 -2.44
CA LEU A 184 -12.30 15.89 -2.28
C LEU A 184 -12.47 14.39 -2.47
N PHE A 185 -13.46 13.78 -1.82
CA PHE A 185 -13.71 12.35 -1.96
C PHE A 185 -14.01 11.95 -3.41
N ARG A 186 -14.91 12.68 -4.10
CA ARG A 186 -15.26 12.42 -5.50
C ARG A 186 -14.04 12.54 -6.43
N MET A 187 -13.17 13.49 -6.18
CA MET A 187 -11.91 13.63 -6.94
C MET A 187 -11.01 12.40 -6.75
N LEU A 188 -10.85 11.93 -5.51
CA LEU A 188 -10.06 10.73 -5.22
C LEU A 188 -10.71 9.47 -5.80
N ASP A 189 -12.03 9.38 -5.78
CA ASP A 189 -12.79 8.27 -6.37
C ASP A 189 -12.69 8.27 -7.90
N ASP A 190 -12.74 9.44 -8.55
CA ASP A 190 -12.50 9.57 -10.00
C ASP A 190 -11.08 9.11 -10.37
N TRP A 191 -10.07 9.52 -9.61
CA TRP A 191 -8.70 9.05 -9.80
C TRP A 191 -8.56 7.53 -9.58
N PHE A 192 -9.25 7.01 -8.56
CA PHE A 192 -9.30 5.58 -8.30
C PHE A 192 -9.92 4.82 -9.48
N ASN A 193 -10.99 5.35 -10.08
CA ASN A 193 -11.70 4.70 -11.18
C ASN A 193 -11.05 4.90 -12.56
N THR A 194 -10.08 5.83 -12.68
CA THR A 194 -9.31 6.06 -13.90
C THR A 194 -7.99 5.27 -13.86
N PRO A 195 -7.85 4.16 -14.61
CA PRO A 195 -6.72 3.22 -14.44
C PRO A 195 -5.34 3.84 -14.52
N TYR A 196 -5.11 4.76 -15.46
CA TYR A 196 -3.83 5.47 -15.57
C TYR A 196 -3.52 6.33 -14.35
N LEU A 197 -4.51 7.08 -13.85
CA LEU A 197 -4.38 7.92 -12.66
C LEU A 197 -4.18 7.05 -11.42
N TYR A 198 -4.99 6.00 -11.26
CA TYR A 198 -4.82 5.01 -10.20
C TYR A 198 -3.40 4.46 -10.14
N ASN A 199 -2.91 3.94 -11.27
CA ASN A 199 -1.58 3.34 -11.34
C ASN A 199 -0.47 4.36 -11.03
N THR A 200 -0.58 5.58 -11.57
CA THR A 200 0.48 6.59 -11.45
C THR A 200 0.48 7.28 -10.08
N ILE A 201 -0.70 7.65 -9.55
CA ILE A 201 -0.83 8.25 -8.23
C ILE A 201 -0.48 7.22 -7.15
N GLY A 202 -0.94 5.97 -7.30
CA GLY A 202 -0.56 4.88 -6.40
C GLY A 202 0.95 4.65 -6.39
N LEU A 203 1.62 4.66 -7.54
CA LEU A 203 3.09 4.63 -7.62
C LEU A 203 3.72 5.76 -6.81
N LEU A 204 3.27 7.00 -7.01
CA LEU A 204 3.80 8.16 -6.30
C LEU A 204 3.62 8.04 -4.79
N SER A 205 2.45 7.60 -4.35
CA SER A 205 2.15 7.32 -2.94
C SER A 205 3.12 6.26 -2.36
N GLN A 206 3.36 5.14 -3.08
CA GLN A 206 4.33 4.12 -2.67
C GLN A 206 5.78 4.65 -2.66
N CYS A 207 6.11 5.61 -3.52
CA CYS A 207 7.40 6.31 -3.50
C CYS A 207 7.55 7.33 -2.37
N GLY A 208 6.48 7.61 -1.62
CA GLY A 208 6.46 8.56 -0.51
C GLY A 208 6.11 9.98 -0.91
N GLU A 209 5.40 10.18 -2.02
CA GLU A 209 4.79 11.46 -2.37
C GLU A 209 3.67 11.81 -1.40
N ASP A 210 3.60 13.06 -0.97
CA ASP A 210 2.43 13.54 -0.23
C ASP A 210 1.30 13.88 -1.21
N LEU A 211 0.13 13.28 -1.00
CA LEU A 211 -1.05 13.52 -1.84
C LEU A 211 -1.45 14.99 -1.90
N THR A 212 -1.12 15.78 -0.87
CA THR A 212 -1.45 17.21 -0.83
C THR A 212 -0.81 17.96 -2.01
N HIS A 213 0.42 17.61 -2.42
CA HIS A 213 1.06 18.19 -3.61
C HIS A 213 0.25 17.94 -4.87
N ILE A 214 -0.18 16.69 -5.06
CA ILE A 214 -0.94 16.27 -6.23
C ILE A 214 -2.30 16.99 -6.28
N ILE A 215 -2.97 17.06 -5.12
CA ILE A 215 -4.28 17.68 -4.98
C ILE A 215 -4.22 19.19 -5.23
N LEU A 216 -3.28 19.89 -4.59
CA LEU A 216 -3.13 21.34 -4.74
C LEU A 216 -2.81 21.71 -6.19
N HIS A 217 -1.91 20.95 -6.83
CA HIS A 217 -1.60 21.17 -8.24
C HIS A 217 -2.81 20.98 -9.14
N PHE A 218 -3.57 19.87 -8.95
CA PHE A 218 -4.78 19.58 -9.70
C PHE A 218 -5.85 20.66 -9.51
N MET A 219 -6.06 21.16 -8.29
CA MET A 219 -7.02 22.21 -7.98
C MET A 219 -6.64 23.57 -8.60
N GLY A 220 -5.36 23.84 -8.78
CA GLY A 220 -4.85 25.06 -9.39
C GLY A 220 -4.87 25.08 -10.92
N MET A 221 -5.22 23.96 -11.57
CA MET A 221 -5.20 23.85 -13.02
C MET A 221 -6.42 24.47 -13.71
N ASP A 222 -6.22 25.00 -14.92
CA ASP A 222 -7.31 25.42 -15.81
C ASP A 222 -8.16 24.20 -16.25
N GLU A 223 -9.48 24.35 -16.25
CA GLU A 223 -10.41 23.28 -16.61
C GLU A 223 -10.24 22.80 -18.06
N ASN A 224 -9.83 23.67 -18.98
CA ASN A 224 -9.77 23.36 -20.41
C ASN A 224 -8.61 22.43 -20.80
N SER A 225 -7.49 22.43 -20.07
CA SER A 225 -6.32 21.59 -20.33
C SER A 225 -6.03 20.59 -19.21
N ARG A 226 -6.86 20.56 -18.19
CA ARG A 226 -6.60 19.87 -16.91
C ARG A 226 -6.10 18.43 -17.05
N ARG A 227 -6.70 17.65 -17.96
CA ARG A 227 -6.36 16.23 -18.08
C ARG A 227 -4.94 15.98 -18.61
N GLU A 228 -4.56 16.65 -19.67
CA GLU A 228 -3.24 16.45 -20.31
C GLU A 228 -2.12 17.03 -19.45
N ASP A 229 -2.33 18.24 -18.94
CA ASP A 229 -1.37 18.91 -18.07
C ASP A 229 -1.18 18.14 -16.75
N PHE A 230 -2.26 17.57 -16.20
CA PHE A 230 -2.15 16.76 -15.00
C PHE A 230 -1.36 15.47 -15.23
N ILE A 231 -1.56 14.80 -16.36
CA ILE A 231 -0.77 13.62 -16.73
C ILE A 231 0.72 13.98 -16.83
N GLU A 232 1.05 15.11 -17.46
CA GLU A 232 2.45 15.54 -17.60
C GLU A 232 3.05 15.95 -16.25
N TYR A 233 2.29 16.60 -15.39
CA TYR A 233 2.69 16.87 -14.02
C TYR A 233 3.03 15.59 -13.27
N LEU A 234 2.15 14.58 -13.30
CA LEU A 234 2.37 13.30 -12.63
C LEU A 234 3.64 12.59 -13.16
N LYS A 235 3.89 12.63 -14.47
CA LYS A 235 5.14 12.12 -15.04
C LYS A 235 6.36 12.90 -14.52
N GLY A 236 6.24 14.21 -14.38
CA GLY A 236 7.26 15.07 -13.76
C GLY A 236 7.58 14.62 -12.34
N ARG A 237 6.55 14.36 -11.51
CA ARG A 237 6.72 13.88 -10.13
C ARG A 237 7.40 12.49 -10.10
N VAL A 238 7.02 11.56 -10.98
CA VAL A 238 7.70 10.26 -11.10
C VAL A 238 9.19 10.45 -11.44
N ARG A 239 9.53 11.32 -12.40
CA ARG A 239 10.94 11.64 -12.74
C ARG A 239 11.70 12.19 -11.53
N LEU A 240 11.06 13.00 -10.67
CA LEU A 240 11.67 13.52 -9.45
C LEU A 240 12.03 12.40 -8.47
N HIS A 241 11.16 11.43 -8.30
CA HIS A 241 11.43 10.26 -7.43
C HIS A 241 12.54 9.35 -7.96
N LEU A 242 12.83 9.41 -9.25
CA LEU A 242 13.91 8.65 -9.89
C LEU A 242 15.21 9.43 -10.06
N LYS A 243 15.33 10.68 -9.60
CA LYS A 243 16.55 11.49 -9.73
C LYS A 243 17.80 10.85 -9.12
N SER A 244 17.63 9.98 -8.13
CA SER A 244 18.76 9.27 -7.50
C SER A 244 19.28 8.09 -8.35
N VAL A 245 18.59 7.72 -9.42
CA VAL A 245 19.04 6.68 -10.36
C VAL A 245 20.20 7.23 -11.17
N LYS A 246 21.36 6.58 -11.08
CA LYS A 246 22.56 6.94 -11.85
C LYS A 246 22.44 6.40 -13.27
N VAL A 247 22.56 7.27 -14.26
CA VAL A 247 22.46 6.91 -15.68
C VAL A 247 23.70 7.39 -16.40
N ASN A 248 24.36 6.48 -17.11
CA ASN A 248 25.38 6.84 -18.10
C ASN A 248 24.69 7.11 -19.43
N HIS A 249 24.61 8.38 -19.79
CA HIS A 249 23.92 8.82 -21.01
C HIS A 249 24.69 8.48 -22.28
N GLU A 250 26.01 8.36 -22.22
CA GLU A 250 26.84 8.01 -23.39
C GLU A 250 26.66 6.56 -23.78
N GLU A 251 26.58 5.68 -22.80
CA GLU A 251 26.37 4.23 -22.99
C GLU A 251 24.89 3.82 -22.94
N ALA A 252 23.97 4.76 -22.70
CA ALA A 252 22.55 4.50 -22.47
C ALA A 252 22.29 3.41 -21.41
N ARG A 253 23.11 3.39 -20.34
CA ARG A 253 23.13 2.37 -19.32
C ARG A 253 22.79 2.95 -17.95
N ILE A 254 22.02 2.17 -17.14
CA ILE A 254 21.79 2.49 -15.74
C ILE A 254 22.96 1.96 -14.92
N GLU A 255 23.63 2.85 -14.17
CA GLU A 255 24.76 2.52 -13.30
C GLU A 255 24.37 2.22 -11.86
N SER A 256 23.14 2.58 -11.44
CA SER A 256 22.63 2.17 -10.13
C SER A 256 22.56 0.65 -10.04
N THR A 257 23.00 0.10 -8.91
CA THR A 257 23.14 -1.35 -8.70
C THR A 257 22.30 -1.82 -7.51
N TYR A 258 22.24 -3.14 -7.32
CA TYR A 258 21.57 -3.79 -6.18
C TYR A 258 21.96 -3.18 -4.81
N LYS A 259 23.15 -2.60 -4.67
CA LYS A 259 23.60 -1.94 -3.42
C LYS A 259 22.73 -0.73 -3.06
N GLU A 260 22.10 -0.10 -4.04
CA GLU A 260 21.20 1.05 -3.87
C GLU A 260 19.73 0.59 -3.77
N ARG A 261 19.44 -0.38 -2.89
CA ARG A 261 18.15 -1.11 -2.82
C ARG A 261 16.91 -0.25 -2.93
N PHE A 262 16.87 0.88 -2.22
CA PHE A 262 15.69 1.75 -2.22
C PHE A 262 15.47 2.43 -3.59
N THR A 263 16.54 2.89 -4.21
CA THR A 263 16.51 3.49 -5.57
C THR A 263 16.08 2.44 -6.60
N ILE A 264 16.67 1.24 -6.54
CA ILE A 264 16.35 0.12 -7.43
C ILE A 264 14.90 -0.34 -7.24
N TYR A 265 14.43 -0.43 -6.00
CA TYR A 265 13.03 -0.78 -5.72
C TYR A 265 12.05 0.19 -6.40
N LYS A 266 12.26 1.51 -6.25
CA LYS A 266 11.44 2.53 -6.90
C LYS A 266 11.49 2.41 -8.43
N LEU A 267 12.68 2.19 -8.97
CA LEU A 267 12.88 2.02 -10.41
C LEU A 267 12.13 0.80 -10.95
N LEU A 268 12.29 -0.36 -10.31
CA LEU A 268 11.61 -1.59 -10.71
C LEU A 268 10.09 -1.48 -10.56
N LEU A 269 9.58 -0.85 -9.49
CA LEU A 269 8.15 -0.60 -9.32
C LEU A 269 7.64 0.34 -10.44
N THR A 270 8.37 1.41 -10.73
CA THR A 270 8.03 2.34 -11.83
C THR A 270 8.00 1.61 -13.18
N LEU A 271 8.99 0.78 -13.46
CA LEU A 271 9.04 -0.02 -14.69
C LEU A 271 7.80 -0.93 -14.81
N ASN A 272 7.46 -1.64 -13.75
CA ASN A 272 6.31 -2.54 -13.75
C ASN A 272 4.99 -1.81 -14.01
N ILE A 273 4.80 -0.64 -13.38
CA ILE A 273 3.59 0.17 -13.58
C ILE A 273 3.59 0.82 -14.97
N HIS A 274 4.75 1.27 -15.46
CA HIS A 274 4.87 1.79 -16.82
C HIS A 274 4.49 0.73 -17.88
N LEU A 275 5.04 -0.48 -17.74
CA LEU A 275 4.71 -1.60 -18.63
C LEU A 275 3.22 -1.96 -18.60
N LEU A 276 2.61 -1.94 -17.41
CA LEU A 276 1.17 -2.17 -17.26
C LEU A 276 0.35 -1.07 -17.96
N ASN A 277 0.72 0.21 -17.78
CA ASN A 277 0.05 1.31 -18.44
C ASN A 277 0.21 1.26 -19.97
N GLU A 278 1.38 0.87 -20.50
CA GLU A 278 1.60 0.68 -21.93
C GLU A 278 0.81 -0.53 -22.49
N GLN A 279 0.67 -1.58 -21.68
CA GLN A 279 -0.20 -2.71 -22.03
C GLN A 279 -1.66 -2.27 -22.11
N ASN A 280 -2.15 -1.53 -21.12
CA ASN A 280 -3.52 -1.02 -21.08
C ASN A 280 -3.88 -0.15 -22.29
N LYS A 281 -2.91 0.62 -22.85
CA LYS A 281 -3.16 1.42 -24.07
C LYS A 281 -3.47 0.60 -25.30
N LYS A 282 -3.14 -0.70 -25.31
CA LYS A 282 -3.38 -1.60 -26.44
C LYS A 282 -4.75 -2.27 -26.41
N PHE A 283 -5.45 -2.17 -25.28
CA PHE A 283 -6.77 -2.76 -25.13
C PHE A 283 -7.86 -1.82 -25.67
N GLU A 284 -8.78 -2.37 -26.45
CA GLU A 284 -9.91 -1.64 -27.02
C GLU A 284 -11.12 -1.58 -26.06
N SER A 285 -11.16 -2.49 -25.08
CA SER A 285 -12.26 -2.65 -24.13
C SER A 285 -11.82 -2.31 -22.72
N GLU A 286 -12.63 -1.51 -21.99
CA GLU A 286 -12.38 -1.17 -20.58
C GLU A 286 -12.35 -2.40 -19.67
N SER A 287 -13.01 -3.50 -20.05
CA SER A 287 -12.98 -4.75 -19.27
C SER A 287 -11.62 -5.48 -19.29
N GLU A 288 -10.73 -5.10 -20.19
CA GLU A 288 -9.38 -5.66 -20.31
C GLU A 288 -8.31 -4.78 -19.66
N ILE A 289 -8.69 -3.64 -19.08
CA ILE A 289 -7.77 -2.71 -18.44
C ILE A 289 -7.48 -3.18 -17.02
N TYR A 290 -6.20 -3.30 -16.71
CA TYR A 290 -5.71 -3.76 -15.42
C TYR A 290 -5.21 -2.60 -14.55
N LYS A 291 -5.57 -2.66 -13.27
CA LYS A 291 -5.02 -1.82 -12.20
C LYS A 291 -3.90 -2.58 -11.50
N PHE A 292 -2.84 -1.86 -11.09
CA PHE A 292 -1.78 -2.46 -10.29
C PHE A 292 -2.30 -2.76 -8.86
N PRO A 293 -2.14 -3.98 -8.32
CA PRO A 293 -2.71 -4.35 -7.04
C PRO A 293 -1.87 -3.82 -5.87
N PHE A 294 -2.07 -2.56 -5.50
CA PHE A 294 -1.35 -1.94 -4.38
C PHE A 294 -1.69 -2.57 -3.03
N ASP A 295 -2.86 -3.14 -2.86
CA ASP A 295 -3.26 -3.93 -1.70
C ASP A 295 -2.37 -5.17 -1.56
N VAL A 296 -2.11 -5.91 -2.63
CA VAL A 296 -1.19 -7.04 -2.64
C VAL A 296 0.24 -6.59 -2.37
N LEU A 297 0.67 -5.45 -2.98
CA LEU A 297 1.99 -4.88 -2.73
C LEU A 297 2.20 -4.58 -1.23
N ASN A 298 1.19 -4.04 -0.56
CA ASN A 298 1.29 -3.62 0.83
C ASN A 298 0.98 -4.73 1.84
N SER A 299 0.21 -5.76 1.48
CA SER A 299 -0.08 -6.90 2.35
C SER A 299 1.07 -7.91 2.42
N GLN A 300 1.95 -7.94 1.42
CA GLN A 300 3.07 -8.87 1.32
C GLN A 300 4.41 -8.14 1.50
N ASN A 301 5.48 -8.92 1.69
CA ASN A 301 6.84 -8.40 1.62
C ASN A 301 7.39 -8.62 0.22
N TRP A 302 8.01 -7.61 -0.34
CA TRP A 302 8.57 -7.62 -1.69
C TRP A 302 10.07 -7.43 -1.65
N ASP A 303 10.77 -8.22 -2.47
CA ASP A 303 12.22 -8.22 -2.56
C ASP A 303 12.67 -7.86 -3.96
N ILE A 304 13.86 -7.27 -4.03
CA ILE A 304 14.61 -7.16 -5.27
C ILE A 304 15.39 -8.47 -5.41
N GLU A 305 15.15 -9.19 -6.49
CA GLU A 305 15.72 -10.50 -6.72
C GLU A 305 16.55 -10.54 -8.00
N HIS A 306 17.64 -11.31 -7.99
CA HIS A 306 18.47 -11.55 -9.15
C HIS A 306 17.80 -12.55 -10.11
N ILE A 307 17.71 -12.20 -11.38
CA ILE A 307 17.17 -13.06 -12.45
C ILE A 307 18.12 -14.25 -12.61
N ASP A 308 19.40 -13.95 -12.85
CA ASP A 308 20.49 -14.94 -12.80
C ASP A 308 21.14 -14.93 -11.42
N SER A 309 21.44 -16.10 -10.86
CA SER A 309 21.88 -16.23 -9.48
C SER A 309 23.20 -15.55 -9.23
N PHE A 310 23.20 -14.60 -8.27
CA PHE A 310 24.39 -13.82 -7.91
C PHE A 310 25.45 -14.64 -7.19
N GLN A 311 25.04 -15.59 -6.37
CA GLN A 311 25.98 -16.31 -5.49
C GLN A 311 25.91 -17.82 -5.67
N THR A 312 27.08 -18.36 -5.87
CA THR A 312 27.44 -19.71 -5.45
C THR A 312 27.39 -19.84 -3.92
N ASN A 313 26.67 -18.96 -3.21
CA ASN A 313 26.65 -19.04 -1.76
C ASN A 313 26.14 -20.39 -1.33
N SER A 314 27.16 -21.17 -1.18
CA SER A 314 27.33 -22.13 -0.12
C SER A 314 26.02 -22.87 0.16
N LEU A 315 25.64 -23.69 -0.78
CA LEU A 315 25.08 -24.96 -0.41
C LEU A 315 26.12 -25.61 0.50
N THR A 316 26.17 -25.17 1.77
CA THR A 316 27.21 -25.60 2.73
C THR A 316 26.95 -27.00 3.23
N LYS A 317 25.67 -27.41 3.17
CA LYS A 317 25.24 -28.75 3.56
C LYS A 317 25.22 -29.65 2.32
N GLU A 318 25.74 -30.81 2.47
CA GLU A 318 25.78 -31.83 1.40
C GLU A 318 24.37 -32.15 0.88
N GLN A 319 23.38 -32.24 1.75
CA GLN A 319 21.99 -32.49 1.34
C GLN A 319 21.43 -31.38 0.46
N ASP A 320 21.71 -30.11 0.79
CA ASP A 320 21.28 -28.98 -0.01
C ASP A 320 21.92 -28.98 -1.42
N GLN A 321 23.19 -29.46 -1.53
CA GLN A 321 23.87 -29.64 -2.82
C GLN A 321 23.25 -30.75 -3.65
N ILE A 322 22.95 -31.88 -3.04
CA ILE A 322 22.30 -33.02 -3.69
C ILE A 322 20.91 -32.62 -4.20
N ASP A 323 20.12 -31.96 -3.35
CA ASP A 323 18.77 -31.52 -3.69
C ASP A 323 18.81 -30.51 -4.85
N TRP A 324 19.75 -29.58 -4.84
CA TRP A 324 19.96 -28.63 -5.92
C TRP A 324 20.32 -29.32 -7.25
N ILE A 325 21.26 -30.29 -7.21
CA ILE A 325 21.66 -31.07 -8.40
C ILE A 325 20.45 -31.83 -8.95
N ASN A 326 19.66 -32.47 -8.11
CA ASN A 326 18.48 -33.23 -8.54
C ASN A 326 17.44 -32.32 -9.23
N VAL A 327 17.13 -31.17 -8.63
CA VAL A 327 16.20 -30.18 -9.20
C VAL A 327 16.73 -29.65 -10.53
N ALA A 328 18.03 -29.36 -10.62
CA ALA A 328 18.65 -28.92 -11.86
C ALA A 328 18.59 -29.97 -12.98
N LEU A 329 18.83 -31.25 -12.65
CA LEU A 329 18.71 -32.35 -13.59
C LEU A 329 17.26 -32.53 -14.09
N ASP A 330 16.27 -32.33 -13.22
CA ASP A 330 14.86 -32.42 -13.60
C ASP A 330 14.43 -31.27 -14.54
N ASP A 331 14.97 -30.06 -14.33
CA ASP A 331 14.59 -28.87 -15.09
C ASP A 331 15.39 -28.68 -16.40
N LEU A 332 16.59 -29.25 -16.50
CA LEU A 332 17.43 -29.20 -17.71
C LEU A 332 17.08 -30.36 -18.67
N HIS A 333 15.96 -30.23 -19.37
CA HIS A 333 15.49 -31.29 -20.29
C HIS A 333 16.39 -31.52 -21.52
N ASP A 334 17.13 -30.48 -21.93
CA ASP A 334 18.04 -30.48 -23.08
C ASP A 334 19.49 -30.87 -22.73
N LEU A 335 19.74 -31.29 -21.47
CA LEU A 335 21.05 -31.74 -21.03
C LEU A 335 21.42 -33.06 -21.74
N PRO A 336 22.56 -33.14 -22.46
CA PRO A 336 22.99 -34.37 -23.14
C PRO A 336 23.14 -35.54 -22.16
N ASP A 337 22.74 -36.73 -22.61
CA ASP A 337 22.76 -37.95 -21.80
C ASP A 337 24.15 -38.27 -21.21
N GLU A 338 25.22 -37.99 -21.97
CA GLU A 338 26.58 -38.16 -21.47
C GLU A 338 26.90 -37.27 -20.27
N LYS A 339 26.56 -35.98 -20.37
CA LYS A 339 26.73 -35.03 -19.24
C LYS A 339 25.81 -35.39 -18.07
N ARG A 340 24.59 -35.81 -18.35
CA ARG A 340 23.65 -36.25 -17.32
C ARG A 340 24.21 -37.44 -16.53
N LYS A 341 24.80 -38.44 -17.22
CA LYS A 341 25.45 -39.57 -16.60
C LYS A 341 26.67 -39.17 -15.77
N GLU A 342 27.48 -38.27 -16.28
CA GLU A 342 28.66 -37.74 -15.56
C GLU A 342 28.24 -37.04 -14.26
N ILE A 343 27.23 -36.16 -14.29
CA ILE A 343 26.73 -35.47 -13.13
C ILE A 343 26.14 -36.45 -12.11
N CYS A 344 25.37 -37.45 -12.54
CA CYS A 344 24.84 -38.47 -11.65
C CYS A 344 25.96 -39.28 -10.98
N GLN A 345 27.02 -39.65 -11.73
CA GLN A 345 28.17 -40.35 -11.16
C GLN A 345 28.92 -39.53 -10.11
N LEU A 346 29.09 -38.20 -10.36
CA LEU A 346 29.68 -37.30 -9.38
C LEU A 346 28.81 -37.17 -8.12
N ARG A 347 27.51 -37.00 -8.29
CA ARG A 347 26.55 -36.94 -7.17
C ARG A 347 26.60 -38.22 -6.33
N ASP A 348 26.63 -39.39 -6.94
CA ASP A 348 26.51 -40.69 -6.29
C ASP A 348 27.82 -41.13 -5.58
N ARG A 349 28.96 -40.51 -5.88
CA ARG A 349 30.24 -40.71 -5.16
C ARG A 349 30.22 -40.14 -3.74
N ASN A 350 29.26 -39.26 -3.43
CA ASN A 350 29.01 -38.76 -2.10
C ASN A 350 30.21 -38.02 -1.47
N ALA A 351 30.95 -37.24 -2.29
CA ALA A 351 32.09 -36.44 -1.85
C ALA A 351 31.85 -34.95 -2.17
N LYS A 352 32.23 -34.07 -1.25
CA LYS A 352 32.01 -32.62 -1.33
C LYS A 352 32.60 -32.00 -2.61
N ASP A 353 33.79 -32.43 -3.00
CA ASP A 353 34.44 -31.91 -4.21
C ASP A 353 33.71 -32.37 -5.48
N ASP A 354 33.14 -33.57 -5.47
CA ASP A 354 32.37 -34.12 -6.58
C ASP A 354 31.04 -33.35 -6.76
N TYR A 355 30.37 -32.96 -5.66
CA TYR A 355 29.16 -32.09 -5.76
C TYR A 355 29.51 -30.73 -6.35
N THR A 356 30.66 -30.14 -5.93
CA THR A 356 31.10 -28.84 -6.49
C THR A 356 31.37 -28.95 -7.99
N ASN A 357 32.00 -30.05 -8.43
CA ASN A 357 32.23 -30.30 -9.85
C ASN A 357 30.93 -30.54 -10.63
N ALA A 358 29.99 -31.30 -10.07
CA ALA A 358 28.67 -31.50 -10.67
C ALA A 358 27.90 -30.18 -10.87
N ILE A 359 27.90 -29.35 -9.83
CA ILE A 359 27.26 -28.01 -9.87
C ILE A 359 27.94 -27.14 -10.94
N LYS A 360 29.26 -27.18 -11.05
CA LYS A 360 30.01 -26.44 -12.05
C LYS A 360 29.61 -26.85 -13.48
N ILE A 361 29.57 -28.14 -13.77
CA ILE A 361 29.16 -28.68 -15.10
C ILE A 361 27.74 -28.24 -15.42
N ILE A 362 26.79 -28.28 -14.46
CA ILE A 362 25.44 -27.87 -14.62
C ILE A 362 25.37 -26.37 -14.96
N LYS A 363 26.07 -25.51 -14.20
CA LYS A 363 26.11 -24.07 -14.42
C LYS A 363 26.70 -23.68 -15.76
N GLU A 364 27.82 -24.29 -16.15
CA GLU A 364 28.42 -24.08 -17.45
C GLU A 364 27.47 -24.45 -18.58
N PHE A 365 26.75 -25.56 -18.44
CA PHE A 365 25.75 -25.96 -19.45
C PHE A 365 24.55 -25.00 -19.48
N ALA A 366 24.06 -24.56 -18.33
CA ALA A 366 22.96 -23.61 -18.23
C ALA A 366 23.35 -22.19 -18.72
N GLY A 367 24.63 -21.94 -19.00
CA GLY A 367 25.12 -20.63 -19.41
C GLY A 367 25.24 -19.63 -18.27
N GLU A 368 25.14 -20.09 -17.03
CA GLU A 368 25.43 -19.27 -15.84
C GLU A 368 26.95 -19.11 -15.73
N VAL A 369 27.49 -18.11 -16.41
CA VAL A 369 28.91 -17.81 -16.36
C VAL A 369 29.23 -17.05 -15.06
N ASP A 370 30.44 -17.25 -14.51
CA ASP A 370 30.99 -16.39 -13.45
C ASP A 370 31.24 -14.97 -14.03
N ASN A 371 30.17 -14.22 -14.20
CA ASN A 371 30.21 -12.85 -14.63
C ASN A 371 30.74 -11.96 -13.50
N ASP A 372 31.38 -10.85 -13.89
CA ASP A 372 31.79 -9.78 -13.00
C ASP A 372 30.65 -9.40 -12.03
N GLU A 373 30.99 -9.16 -10.77
CA GLU A 373 30.04 -8.78 -9.71
C GLU A 373 29.21 -7.56 -10.11
N ASP A 374 29.79 -6.64 -10.86
CA ASP A 374 29.12 -5.43 -11.33
C ASP A 374 28.03 -5.74 -12.37
N ILE A 375 28.24 -6.70 -13.24
CA ILE A 375 27.24 -7.16 -14.24
C ILE A 375 26.08 -7.85 -13.51
N LYS A 376 26.38 -8.72 -12.55
CA LYS A 376 25.37 -9.46 -11.77
C LYS A 376 24.48 -8.53 -10.95
N ASN A 377 25.05 -7.45 -10.42
CA ASN A 377 24.31 -6.45 -9.64
C ASN A 377 23.65 -5.35 -10.50
N SER A 378 23.82 -5.40 -11.82
CA SER A 378 23.20 -4.42 -12.72
C SER A 378 21.67 -4.55 -12.72
N VAL A 379 20.98 -3.45 -12.98
CA VAL A 379 19.50 -3.40 -13.06
C VAL A 379 18.92 -4.43 -14.03
N GLY A 380 19.64 -4.71 -15.13
CA GLY A 380 19.21 -5.70 -16.12
C GLY A 380 19.05 -7.10 -15.55
N ASN A 381 19.78 -7.43 -14.48
CA ASN A 381 19.70 -8.71 -13.78
C ASN A 381 18.77 -8.68 -12.55
N LEU A 382 17.99 -7.61 -12.36
CA LEU A 382 17.16 -7.46 -11.17
C LEU A 382 15.67 -7.43 -11.52
N THR A 383 14.86 -7.99 -10.65
CA THR A 383 13.40 -7.99 -10.77
C THR A 383 12.73 -7.82 -9.41
N LEU A 384 11.45 -7.48 -9.43
CA LEU A 384 10.63 -7.33 -8.24
C LEU A 384 9.77 -8.57 -8.03
N LEU A 385 9.85 -9.18 -6.85
CA LEU A 385 9.16 -10.43 -6.55
C LEU A 385 8.71 -10.47 -5.08
N ASP A 386 7.58 -11.16 -4.82
CA ASP A 386 7.16 -11.42 -3.44
C ASP A 386 8.12 -12.36 -2.72
N SER A 387 8.34 -12.13 -1.42
CA SER A 387 9.33 -12.87 -0.62
C SER A 387 9.00 -14.36 -0.45
N GLN A 388 7.75 -14.79 -0.65
CA GLN A 388 7.39 -16.22 -0.57
C GLN A 388 7.82 -16.95 -1.84
N THR A 389 7.63 -16.34 -3.01
CA THR A 389 8.11 -16.88 -4.28
C THR A 389 9.63 -16.87 -4.31
N ASN A 390 10.27 -15.77 -3.88
CA ASN A 390 11.72 -15.67 -3.75
C ASN A 390 12.32 -16.81 -2.90
N ARG A 391 11.77 -17.08 -1.71
CA ARG A 391 12.24 -18.16 -0.86
C ARG A 391 12.10 -19.57 -1.45
N LYS A 392 11.12 -19.76 -2.38
CA LYS A 392 10.90 -21.06 -3.01
C LYS A 392 11.98 -21.45 -4.01
N TYR A 393 12.52 -20.48 -4.74
CA TYR A 393 13.51 -20.77 -5.74
C TYR A 393 14.97 -20.41 -5.35
N GLY A 394 15.18 -19.52 -4.37
CA GLY A 394 16.51 -19.19 -3.83
C GLY A 394 17.61 -19.07 -4.91
N ASN A 395 18.70 -19.80 -4.74
CA ASN A 395 19.83 -19.83 -5.67
C ASN A 395 19.66 -20.84 -6.83
N SER A 396 18.43 -21.17 -7.22
CA SER A 396 18.16 -22.10 -8.31
C SER A 396 18.56 -21.52 -9.67
N LEU A 397 18.75 -22.41 -10.65
CA LEU A 397 18.97 -22.04 -12.04
C LEU A 397 17.78 -21.23 -12.60
N PHE A 398 18.05 -20.45 -13.66
CA PHE A 398 17.03 -19.66 -14.32
C PHE A 398 15.83 -20.50 -14.80
N CYS A 399 16.06 -21.70 -15.35
CA CYS A 399 14.99 -22.60 -15.76
C CYS A 399 14.10 -23.03 -14.58
N THR A 400 14.67 -23.32 -13.44
CA THR A 400 13.95 -23.65 -12.20
C THR A 400 13.15 -22.46 -11.69
N LYS A 401 13.76 -21.28 -11.61
CA LYS A 401 13.08 -20.03 -11.25
C LYS A 401 11.87 -19.78 -12.15
N ARG A 402 12.05 -19.92 -13.47
CA ARG A 402 10.98 -19.78 -14.46
C ARG A 402 9.83 -20.74 -14.21
N ARG A 403 10.12 -22.03 -14.01
CA ARG A 403 9.08 -23.03 -13.72
C ARG A 403 8.27 -22.65 -12.48
N ILE A 404 8.96 -22.29 -11.40
CA ILE A 404 8.30 -21.89 -10.14
C ILE A 404 7.43 -20.66 -10.34
N ILE A 405 7.90 -19.64 -11.06
CA ILE A 405 7.10 -18.42 -11.35
C ILE A 405 5.85 -18.77 -12.14
N ILE A 406 5.98 -19.60 -13.18
CA ILE A 406 4.82 -20.05 -13.98
C ILE A 406 3.81 -20.82 -13.13
N GLU A 407 4.27 -21.71 -12.26
CA GLU A 407 3.41 -22.44 -11.32
C GLU A 407 2.70 -21.49 -10.35
N ARG A 408 3.40 -20.51 -9.81
CA ARG A 408 2.83 -19.50 -8.92
C ARG A 408 1.73 -18.70 -9.61
N MET A 409 1.96 -18.28 -10.85
CA MET A 409 0.93 -17.57 -11.63
C MET A 409 -0.29 -18.44 -11.91
N LYS A 410 -0.11 -19.73 -12.23
CA LYS A 410 -1.23 -20.67 -12.39
C LYS A 410 -2.07 -20.83 -11.14
N THR A 411 -1.48 -20.61 -9.96
CA THR A 411 -2.19 -20.63 -8.67
C THR A 411 -2.78 -19.26 -8.28
N GLY A 412 -2.77 -18.26 -9.16
CA GLY A 412 -3.35 -16.95 -8.95
C GLY A 412 -2.48 -15.97 -8.14
N VAL A 413 -1.20 -16.28 -7.92
CA VAL A 413 -0.27 -15.36 -7.27
C VAL A 413 0.07 -14.24 -8.25
N PHE A 414 -0.04 -12.99 -7.77
CA PHE A 414 0.34 -11.84 -8.57
C PHE A 414 1.86 -11.80 -8.78
N ILE A 415 2.27 -11.78 -10.03
CA ILE A 415 3.65 -11.55 -10.46
C ILE A 415 3.69 -10.25 -11.29
N PRO A 416 4.55 -9.28 -10.96
CA PRO A 416 4.61 -8.00 -11.68
C PRO A 416 4.92 -8.17 -13.18
N THR A 417 4.36 -7.30 -14.01
CA THR A 417 4.44 -7.39 -15.48
C THR A 417 5.88 -7.46 -16.01
N GLY A 418 6.79 -6.66 -15.45
CA GLY A 418 8.21 -6.71 -15.84
C GLY A 418 8.86 -8.04 -15.50
N THR A 419 8.53 -8.60 -14.32
CA THR A 419 8.98 -9.94 -13.92
C THR A 419 8.44 -11.01 -14.87
N GLN A 420 7.15 -10.92 -15.23
CA GLN A 420 6.56 -11.83 -16.23
C GLN A 420 7.32 -11.77 -17.54
N TYR A 421 7.60 -10.58 -18.08
CA TYR A 421 8.30 -10.42 -19.34
C TYR A 421 9.69 -11.05 -19.32
N VAL A 422 10.42 -10.92 -18.23
CA VAL A 422 11.74 -11.55 -18.07
C VAL A 422 11.64 -13.07 -18.19
N PHE A 423 10.71 -13.69 -17.47
CA PHE A 423 10.59 -15.14 -17.43
C PHE A 423 9.79 -15.74 -18.60
N TYR A 424 8.98 -14.94 -19.32
CA TYR A 424 8.23 -15.37 -20.51
C TYR A 424 8.95 -15.10 -21.82
N LYS A 425 9.93 -14.18 -21.87
CA LYS A 425 10.65 -13.81 -23.10
C LYS A 425 11.22 -15.01 -23.87
N LEU A 426 11.40 -16.13 -23.20
CA LEU A 426 11.92 -17.37 -23.76
C LEU A 426 10.84 -18.32 -24.31
N PHE A 427 9.60 -17.87 -24.49
CA PHE A 427 8.64 -18.60 -25.33
C PHE A 427 8.94 -18.48 -26.81
N ASP A 428 9.89 -17.62 -27.19
CA ASP A 428 10.32 -17.51 -28.58
C ASP A 428 11.19 -18.72 -28.97
N THR A 429 10.85 -19.30 -30.06
CA THR A 429 11.24 -20.38 -30.94
C THR A 429 12.49 -21.22 -30.67
N TYR A 430 13.30 -20.94 -29.68
CA TYR A 430 14.58 -21.63 -29.47
C TYR A 430 14.75 -22.26 -28.10
N GLY A 431 13.75 -22.79 -27.49
CA GLY A 431 13.82 -23.80 -26.39
C GLY A 431 15.02 -23.72 -25.41
N THR A 432 15.75 -22.61 -25.36
CA THR A 432 16.94 -22.46 -24.54
C THR A 432 16.53 -22.16 -23.11
N ASN A 433 16.76 -23.11 -22.23
CA ASN A 433 16.65 -22.94 -20.79
C ASN A 433 17.75 -22.02 -20.22
N ARG A 434 18.33 -21.15 -21.05
CA ARG A 434 19.46 -20.29 -20.71
C ARG A 434 18.98 -18.89 -20.37
N SER A 435 19.62 -18.27 -19.40
CA SER A 435 19.48 -16.85 -19.11
C SER A 435 20.07 -16.04 -20.27
N GLN A 436 19.22 -15.62 -21.19
CA GLN A 436 19.56 -14.60 -22.18
C GLN A 436 18.82 -13.33 -21.80
N TRP A 437 19.45 -12.52 -21.01
CA TRP A 437 18.93 -11.22 -20.56
C TRP A 437 19.87 -10.09 -21.02
#